data_4f21b77095a074643fb3d4198343ab22
#
_entry.id   4f21b77095a074643fb3d4198343ab22
#
_cell.length_a   1.000
_cell.length_b   1.000
_cell.length_c   1.000
_cell.angle_alpha   90.00
_cell.angle_beta   90.00
_cell.angle_gamma   90.00
#
_symmetry.space_group_name_H-M   'P 1'
#
loop_
_entity.id
_entity.type
_entity.pdbx_description
1 polymer ?
#
loop_
_entity_poly.entity_id
_entity_poly.type
_entity_poly.pdbx_seq_one_letter_code
_entity_poly.pdbx_strand_id
1 'polypeptide(L)'
;RPLTLTTPKPLLKIGDKCIIDYNVEALARNGVRNIAVTTNYLAEQLDEHFSRPVGGVDVRCVREPRKLGTIGAAKLVDGLSHDNVLIMNSDLFTTISYEDMFLQHIEEQADMTIAAIPYMVSVPLAIFRSEGNRILGLEEKPTYNYYANAGIYIVRRALLDRIPDDTVFDATDLIEMLVADGRKVIYHPINGTWLDVGSPDDFRHAQELVK
;
A
#
# COMPACT_ATOMS: atom_id res chain seq x y z
N ARG A 1 -4.94 -2.49 18.78
CA ARG A 1 -5.78 -2.38 19.98
C ARG A 1 -4.89 -2.07 21.19
N PRO A 2 -5.17 -1.08 22.05
CA PRO A 2 -6.47 -0.45 22.27
C PRO A 2 -6.77 0.80 21.44
N LEU A 3 -5.78 1.48 20.84
CA LEU A 3 -5.90 2.78 20.18
C LEU A 3 -6.98 2.85 19.08
N THR A 4 -7.28 1.73 18.44
CA THR A 4 -8.23 1.64 17.32
C THR A 4 -9.64 1.20 17.68
N LEU A 5 -9.98 1.16 18.97
CA LEU A 5 -11.35 0.82 19.41
C LEU A 5 -12.35 1.96 19.15
N THR A 6 -11.88 3.20 19.27
CA THR A 6 -12.71 4.41 19.17
C THR A 6 -12.30 5.32 18.02
N THR A 7 -11.16 5.08 17.39
CA THR A 7 -10.61 5.90 16.30
C THR A 7 -10.11 4.98 15.18
N PRO A 8 -10.51 5.18 13.91
CA PRO A 8 -9.96 4.42 12.81
C PRO A 8 -8.46 4.67 12.69
N LYS A 9 -7.69 3.64 12.33
CA LYS A 9 -6.22 3.73 12.20
C LYS A 9 -5.73 4.95 11.42
N PRO A 10 -6.32 5.27 10.24
CA PRO A 10 -5.87 6.41 9.44
C PRO A 10 -5.97 7.76 10.17
N LEU A 11 -6.86 7.88 11.15
CA LEU A 11 -7.05 9.09 11.96
C LEU A 11 -6.20 9.12 13.23
N LEU A 12 -5.34 8.13 13.47
CA LEU A 12 -4.35 8.22 14.54
C LEU A 12 -3.35 9.34 14.21
N LYS A 13 -3.02 10.16 15.20
CA LYS A 13 -2.13 11.31 15.02
C LYS A 13 -0.67 10.90 15.21
N ILE A 14 0.16 11.23 14.22
CA ILE A 14 1.61 11.23 14.32
C ILE A 14 2.06 12.69 14.35
N GLY A 15 2.61 13.14 15.49
CA GLY A 15 2.77 14.56 15.73
C GLY A 15 1.42 15.27 15.76
N ASP A 16 1.28 16.34 14.97
CA ASP A 16 0.07 17.16 14.93
C ASP A 16 -0.97 16.71 13.89
N LYS A 17 -0.62 15.78 12.99
CA LYS A 17 -1.45 15.35 11.86
C LYS A 17 -1.87 13.90 11.96
N CYS A 18 -3.03 13.57 11.36
CA CYS A 18 -3.44 12.18 11.18
C CYS A 18 -2.54 11.48 10.17
N ILE A 19 -2.39 10.16 10.29
CA ILE A 19 -1.59 9.35 9.33
C ILE A 19 -2.06 9.61 7.91
N ILE A 20 -3.37 9.59 7.68
CA ILE A 20 -3.94 9.77 6.35
C ILE A 20 -3.67 11.16 5.76
N ASP A 21 -3.50 12.19 6.59
CA ASP A 21 -3.19 13.54 6.12
C ASP A 21 -1.81 13.62 5.48
N TYR A 22 -0.82 12.92 6.05
CA TYR A 22 0.52 12.81 5.43
C TYR A 22 0.43 12.22 4.03
N ASN A 23 -0.39 11.18 3.85
CA ASN A 23 -0.56 10.52 2.56
C ASN A 23 -1.28 11.42 1.56
N VAL A 24 -2.40 12.03 1.95
CA VAL A 24 -3.16 12.96 1.10
C VAL A 24 -2.31 14.15 0.69
N GLU A 25 -1.59 14.79 1.63
CA GLU A 25 -0.70 15.91 1.33
C GLU A 25 0.45 15.50 0.41
N ALA A 26 1.03 14.31 0.59
CA ALA A 26 2.08 13.81 -0.28
C ALA A 26 1.57 13.60 -1.71
N LEU A 27 0.40 12.99 -1.88
CA LEU A 27 -0.26 12.84 -3.17
C LEU A 27 -0.60 14.20 -3.80
N ALA A 28 -1.14 15.13 -3.01
CA ALA A 28 -1.47 16.48 -3.47
C ALA A 28 -0.25 17.26 -3.98
N ARG A 29 0.90 17.14 -3.28
CA ARG A 29 2.18 17.74 -3.72
C ARG A 29 2.67 17.17 -5.04
N ASN A 30 2.38 15.89 -5.33
CA ASN A 30 2.67 15.23 -6.60
C ASN A 30 1.59 15.46 -7.69
N GLY A 31 0.70 16.43 -7.48
CA GLY A 31 -0.29 16.82 -8.49
C GLY A 31 -1.56 15.98 -8.52
N VAL A 32 -1.74 15.00 -7.63
CA VAL A 32 -2.98 14.23 -7.53
C VAL A 32 -4.09 15.13 -6.99
N ARG A 33 -5.24 15.18 -7.69
CA ARG A 33 -6.40 16.02 -7.32
C ARG A 33 -7.68 15.24 -7.11
N ASN A 34 -7.77 14.04 -7.65
CA ASN A 34 -8.93 13.15 -7.47
C ASN A 34 -8.54 12.05 -6.49
N ILE A 35 -8.92 12.21 -5.24
CA ILE A 35 -8.61 11.28 -4.15
C ILE A 35 -9.92 10.76 -3.57
N ALA A 36 -10.03 9.45 -3.49
CA ALA A 36 -11.12 8.77 -2.79
C ALA A 36 -10.57 7.87 -1.69
N VAL A 37 -11.26 7.83 -0.55
CA VAL A 37 -10.97 6.94 0.57
C VAL A 37 -12.14 6.00 0.74
N THR A 38 -11.90 4.70 0.62
CA THR A 38 -12.92 3.69 0.91
C THR A 38 -13.04 3.50 2.42
N THR A 39 -14.26 3.49 2.93
CA THR A 39 -14.54 3.52 4.36
C THR A 39 -15.52 2.41 4.74
N ASN A 40 -15.28 1.78 5.89
CA ASN A 40 -16.17 0.78 6.46
C ASN A 40 -16.35 1.00 7.97
N TYR A 41 -15.38 0.62 8.79
CA TYR A 41 -15.40 0.76 10.25
C TYR A 41 -15.23 2.21 10.67
N LEU A 42 -16.15 2.72 11.52
CA LEU A 42 -16.18 4.11 12.00
C LEU A 42 -16.12 5.13 10.84
N ALA A 43 -16.81 4.83 9.74
CA ALA A 43 -16.79 5.64 8.52
C ALA A 43 -17.20 7.10 8.76
N GLU A 44 -18.12 7.35 9.69
CA GLU A 44 -18.59 8.70 10.04
C GLU A 44 -17.45 9.63 10.49
N GLN A 45 -16.43 9.08 11.16
CA GLN A 45 -15.28 9.89 11.60
C GLN A 45 -14.40 10.31 10.40
N LEU A 46 -14.29 9.46 9.37
CA LEU A 46 -13.60 9.80 8.14
C LEU A 46 -14.41 10.79 7.30
N ASP A 47 -15.75 10.63 7.23
CA ASP A 47 -16.64 11.58 6.58
C ASP A 47 -16.53 12.97 7.22
N GLU A 48 -16.51 13.05 8.56
CA GLU A 48 -16.33 14.30 9.30
C GLU A 48 -14.94 14.90 9.06
N HIS A 49 -13.89 14.08 9.10
CA HIS A 49 -12.51 14.52 8.88
C HIS A 49 -12.34 15.14 7.50
N PHE A 50 -12.86 14.49 6.46
CA PHE A 50 -12.80 14.96 5.07
C PHE A 50 -13.93 15.91 4.67
N SER A 51 -14.73 16.41 5.63
CA SER A 51 -15.66 17.51 5.37
C SER A 51 -14.97 18.83 5.00
N ARG A 52 -13.64 18.88 5.16
CA ARG A 52 -12.77 19.98 4.76
C ARG A 52 -11.61 19.45 3.92
N PRO A 53 -11.09 20.28 2.99
CA PRO A 53 -9.93 19.90 2.19
C PRO A 53 -8.70 19.59 3.05
N VAL A 54 -7.94 18.58 2.66
CA VAL A 54 -6.63 18.22 3.23
C VAL A 54 -5.57 18.46 2.16
N GLY A 55 -4.50 19.20 2.49
CA GLY A 55 -3.47 19.55 1.51
C GLY A 55 -3.99 20.35 0.31
N GLY A 56 -5.12 21.03 0.45
CA GLY A 56 -5.77 21.78 -0.63
C GLY A 56 -6.55 20.91 -1.62
N VAL A 57 -6.83 19.66 -1.27
CA VAL A 57 -7.59 18.70 -2.08
C VAL A 57 -8.83 18.24 -1.32
N ASP A 58 -9.98 18.23 -2.01
CA ASP A 58 -11.19 17.60 -1.52
C ASP A 58 -11.07 16.09 -1.64
N VAL A 59 -11.25 15.38 -0.53
CA VAL A 59 -11.18 13.93 -0.48
C VAL A 59 -12.59 13.36 -0.38
N ARG A 60 -12.91 12.45 -1.27
CA ARG A 60 -14.23 11.81 -1.28
C ARG A 60 -14.19 10.51 -0.50
N CYS A 61 -15.10 10.34 0.46
CA CYS A 61 -15.33 9.07 1.13
C CYS A 61 -16.29 8.19 0.30
N VAL A 62 -15.94 6.93 0.12
CA VAL A 62 -16.76 5.93 -0.57
C VAL A 62 -17.02 4.79 0.41
N ARG A 63 -18.28 4.66 0.83
CA ARG A 63 -18.65 3.67 1.85
C ARG A 63 -18.76 2.27 1.26
N GLU A 64 -18.02 1.34 1.85
CA GLU A 64 -18.14 -0.08 1.54
C GLU A 64 -19.39 -0.66 2.23
N PRO A 65 -20.25 -1.41 1.51
CA PRO A 65 -21.41 -2.07 2.10
C PRO A 65 -21.00 -3.14 3.12
N ARG A 66 -19.82 -3.72 2.93
CA ARG A 66 -19.14 -4.69 3.79
C ARG A 66 -17.64 -4.64 3.49
N LYS A 67 -16.82 -5.26 4.32
CA LYS A 67 -15.37 -5.33 4.08
C LYS A 67 -15.09 -6.12 2.78
N LEU A 68 -14.46 -5.48 1.80
CA LEU A 68 -14.19 -6.03 0.47
C LEU A 68 -12.71 -6.38 0.23
N GLY A 69 -11.89 -6.45 1.28
CA GLY A 69 -10.46 -6.72 1.15
C GLY A 69 -9.65 -5.44 0.90
N THR A 70 -8.41 -5.59 0.50
CA THR A 70 -7.49 -4.45 0.34
C THR A 70 -7.69 -3.68 -0.97
N ILE A 71 -8.26 -4.31 -2.01
CA ILE A 71 -8.45 -3.68 -3.33
C ILE A 71 -9.88 -3.80 -3.87
N GLY A 72 -10.70 -4.71 -3.32
CA GLY A 72 -12.06 -4.94 -3.82
C GLY A 72 -12.93 -3.69 -3.83
N ALA A 73 -12.75 -2.81 -2.83
CA ALA A 73 -13.47 -1.54 -2.74
C ALA A 73 -13.06 -0.51 -3.81
N ALA A 74 -11.93 -0.67 -4.49
CA ALA A 74 -11.51 0.24 -5.57
C ALA A 74 -12.54 0.27 -6.71
N LYS A 75 -13.27 -0.81 -6.92
CA LYS A 75 -14.34 -0.90 -7.93
C LYS A 75 -15.57 -0.06 -7.60
N LEU A 76 -15.76 0.31 -6.34
CA LEU A 76 -16.86 1.19 -5.90
C LEU A 76 -16.59 2.67 -6.21
N VAL A 77 -15.34 3.00 -6.54
CA VAL A 77 -14.91 4.37 -6.80
C VAL A 77 -15.26 4.74 -8.23
N ASP A 78 -16.34 5.49 -8.41
CA ASP A 78 -16.73 6.05 -9.70
C ASP A 78 -15.92 7.29 -10.10
N GLY A 79 -16.08 7.77 -11.34
CA GLY A 79 -15.42 8.99 -11.82
C GLY A 79 -13.89 8.89 -11.98
N LEU A 80 -13.34 7.69 -12.03
CA LEU A 80 -11.93 7.47 -12.38
C LEU A 80 -11.77 7.68 -13.89
N SER A 81 -11.20 8.82 -14.28
CA SER A 81 -11.08 9.25 -15.67
C SER A 81 -9.69 9.07 -16.29
N HIS A 82 -8.67 8.80 -15.46
CA HIS A 82 -7.30 8.61 -15.92
C HIS A 82 -6.99 7.14 -16.22
N ASP A 83 -6.00 6.90 -17.07
CA ASP A 83 -5.61 5.55 -17.50
C ASP A 83 -4.95 4.73 -16.38
N ASN A 84 -4.36 5.40 -15.39
CA ASN A 84 -3.70 4.78 -14.25
C ASN A 84 -4.33 5.24 -12.95
N VAL A 85 -4.42 4.34 -11.99
CA VAL A 85 -4.93 4.59 -10.64
C VAL A 85 -3.87 4.20 -9.63
N LEU A 86 -3.59 5.09 -8.68
CA LEU A 86 -2.79 4.78 -7.51
C LEU A 86 -3.72 4.31 -6.40
N ILE A 87 -3.42 3.15 -5.84
CA ILE A 87 -4.14 2.54 -4.71
C ILE A 87 -3.14 2.32 -3.59
N MET A 88 -3.49 2.69 -2.36
CA MET A 88 -2.61 2.49 -1.22
C MET A 88 -3.39 2.20 0.07
N ASN A 89 -2.73 1.50 0.98
CA ASN A 89 -3.24 1.35 2.34
C ASN A 89 -3.20 2.72 3.05
N SER A 90 -4.25 3.02 3.79
CA SER A 90 -4.46 4.33 4.42
C SER A 90 -3.71 4.54 5.75
N ASP A 91 -3.08 3.50 6.28
CA ASP A 91 -2.37 3.47 7.56
C ASP A 91 -0.83 3.40 7.40
N LEU A 92 -0.34 3.75 6.22
CA LEU A 92 1.09 3.82 5.91
C LEU A 92 1.67 5.20 6.26
N PHE A 93 2.89 5.19 6.78
CA PHE A 93 3.74 6.37 6.88
C PHE A 93 4.98 6.15 6.00
N THR A 94 5.13 6.95 4.94
CA THR A 94 6.16 6.70 3.92
C THR A 94 6.70 7.99 3.30
N THR A 95 7.95 7.92 2.85
CA THR A 95 8.63 8.96 2.06
C THR A 95 8.92 8.49 0.64
N ILE A 96 8.09 7.58 0.09
CA ILE A 96 8.24 7.12 -1.29
C ILE A 96 8.17 8.29 -2.28
N SER A 97 8.99 8.24 -3.34
CA SER A 97 8.83 9.11 -4.51
C SER A 97 7.71 8.56 -5.40
N TYR A 98 6.52 9.15 -5.30
CA TYR A 98 5.39 8.80 -6.18
C TYR A 98 5.69 9.13 -7.64
N GLU A 99 6.44 10.21 -7.89
CA GLU A 99 6.88 10.60 -9.23
C GLU A 99 7.76 9.53 -9.86
N ASP A 100 8.82 9.08 -9.17
CA ASP A 100 9.73 8.05 -9.70
C ASP A 100 9.00 6.73 -9.95
N MET A 101 8.11 6.35 -9.03
CA MET A 101 7.30 5.14 -9.20
C MET A 101 6.37 5.24 -10.42
N PHE A 102 5.76 6.42 -10.63
CA PHE A 102 4.89 6.65 -11.79
C PHE A 102 5.68 6.71 -13.09
N LEU A 103 6.83 7.37 -13.11
CA LEU A 103 7.71 7.41 -14.29
C LEU A 103 8.15 6.01 -14.68
N GLN A 104 8.61 5.20 -13.73
CA GLN A 104 8.95 3.80 -13.99
C GLN A 104 7.77 3.01 -14.56
N HIS A 105 6.56 3.19 -14.00
CA HIS A 105 5.34 2.53 -14.49
C HIS A 105 5.07 2.83 -15.97
N ILE A 106 5.24 4.10 -16.37
CA ILE A 106 5.01 4.54 -17.75
C ILE A 106 6.14 4.08 -18.68
N GLU A 107 7.40 4.27 -18.30
CA GLU A 107 8.59 3.90 -19.11
C GLU A 107 8.63 2.40 -19.38
N GLU A 108 8.32 1.61 -18.37
CA GLU A 108 8.25 0.15 -18.48
C GLU A 108 6.97 -0.35 -19.15
N GLN A 109 6.00 0.54 -19.41
CA GLN A 109 4.67 0.16 -19.93
C GLN A 109 4.02 -0.92 -19.06
N ALA A 110 4.17 -0.83 -17.74
CA ALA A 110 3.66 -1.81 -16.82
C ALA A 110 2.12 -1.84 -16.79
N ASP A 111 1.56 -3.01 -16.55
CA ASP A 111 0.14 -3.18 -16.25
C ASP A 111 -0.15 -2.88 -14.77
N MET A 112 0.80 -3.25 -13.89
CA MET A 112 0.78 -2.92 -12.47
C MET A 112 2.20 -2.71 -11.96
N THR A 113 2.40 -1.70 -11.12
CA THR A 113 3.64 -1.45 -10.38
C THR A 113 3.36 -1.48 -8.89
N ILE A 114 4.14 -2.24 -8.13
CA ILE A 114 3.98 -2.45 -6.70
C ILE A 114 5.15 -1.78 -5.99
N ALA A 115 4.90 -0.88 -5.06
CA ALA A 115 5.96 -0.40 -4.18
C ALA A 115 6.45 -1.55 -3.29
N ALA A 116 7.75 -1.69 -3.15
CA ALA A 116 8.36 -2.80 -2.42
C ALA A 116 9.44 -2.32 -1.45
N ILE A 117 9.51 -2.96 -0.30
CA ILE A 117 10.56 -2.72 0.70
C ILE A 117 11.56 -3.87 0.70
N PRO A 118 12.85 -3.59 0.88
CA PRO A 118 13.83 -4.64 1.07
C PRO A 118 13.57 -5.36 2.40
N TYR A 119 13.58 -6.68 2.36
CA TYR A 119 13.41 -7.53 3.53
C TYR A 119 14.56 -8.53 3.60
N MET A 120 15.41 -8.39 4.60
CA MET A 120 16.59 -9.25 4.80
C MET A 120 16.29 -10.32 5.84
N VAL A 121 16.63 -11.56 5.50
CA VAL A 121 16.56 -12.70 6.41
C VAL A 121 17.96 -13.27 6.61
N SER A 122 18.53 -13.07 7.80
CA SER A 122 19.83 -13.65 8.18
C SER A 122 19.60 -14.96 8.91
N VAL A 123 20.18 -16.03 8.40
CA VAL A 123 20.14 -17.37 9.05
C VAL A 123 21.40 -17.52 9.90
N PRO A 124 21.29 -17.67 11.25
CA PRO A 124 22.46 -17.73 12.13
C PRO A 124 23.20 -19.07 12.10
N LEU A 125 22.85 -19.95 11.16
CA LEU A 125 23.37 -21.31 11.03
C LEU A 125 23.90 -21.55 9.62
N ALA A 126 24.78 -22.53 9.47
CA ALA A 126 25.16 -23.04 8.15
C ALA A 126 23.98 -23.78 7.50
N ILE A 127 23.68 -23.46 6.23
CA ILE A 127 22.60 -24.05 5.46
C ILE A 127 23.17 -25.06 4.48
N PHE A 128 22.61 -26.25 4.45
CA PHE A 128 22.97 -27.27 3.47
C PHE A 128 22.15 -27.10 2.18
N ARG A 129 22.82 -27.17 1.04
CA ARG A 129 22.18 -27.44 -0.23
C ARG A 129 22.18 -28.95 -0.41
N SER A 130 20.99 -29.55 -0.55
CA SER A 130 20.85 -31.02 -0.57
C SER A 130 19.91 -31.51 -1.69
N GLU A 131 20.14 -32.76 -2.11
CA GLU A 131 19.21 -33.50 -2.93
C GLU A 131 18.87 -34.79 -2.15
N GLY A 132 17.62 -34.91 -1.70
CA GLY A 132 17.24 -35.89 -0.69
C GLY A 132 18.02 -35.65 0.61
N ASN A 133 18.76 -36.67 1.08
CA ASN A 133 19.62 -36.59 2.25
C ASN A 133 21.12 -36.39 1.93
N ARG A 134 21.46 -36.27 0.64
CA ARG A 134 22.84 -36.03 0.19
C ARG A 134 23.16 -34.53 0.20
N ILE A 135 24.20 -34.14 0.94
CA ILE A 135 24.68 -32.73 0.97
C ILE A 135 25.47 -32.46 -0.32
N LEU A 136 25.11 -31.44 -1.05
CA LEU A 136 25.77 -30.98 -2.29
C LEU A 136 26.63 -29.74 -2.05
N GLY A 137 26.39 -29.01 -0.97
CA GLY A 137 27.14 -27.80 -0.62
C GLY A 137 26.69 -27.22 0.70
N LEU A 138 27.36 -26.13 1.10
CA LEU A 138 27.11 -25.46 2.37
C LEU A 138 27.20 -23.94 2.16
N GLU A 139 26.30 -23.19 2.80
CA GLU A 139 26.32 -21.74 2.89
C GLU A 139 26.43 -21.34 4.35
N GLU A 140 27.51 -20.68 4.72
CA GLU A 140 27.77 -20.29 6.13
C GLU A 140 27.02 -18.99 6.44
N LYS A 141 26.06 -19.04 7.37
CA LYS A 141 25.28 -17.90 7.88
C LYS A 141 24.76 -16.98 6.76
N PRO A 142 24.05 -17.51 5.77
CA PRO A 142 23.63 -16.72 4.62
C PRO A 142 22.64 -15.63 5.01
N THR A 143 22.67 -14.52 4.27
CA THR A 143 21.66 -13.49 4.30
C THR A 143 20.93 -13.47 2.97
N TYR A 144 19.61 -13.66 3.02
CA TYR A 144 18.74 -13.62 1.85
C TYR A 144 18.04 -12.26 1.79
N ASN A 145 18.04 -11.67 0.61
CA ASN A 145 17.38 -10.40 0.34
C ASN A 145 16.11 -10.66 -0.48
N TYR A 146 15.00 -10.22 0.04
CA TYR A 146 13.69 -10.26 -0.61
C TYR A 146 13.13 -8.85 -0.76
N TYR A 147 12.12 -8.71 -1.60
CA TYR A 147 11.29 -7.52 -1.67
C TYR A 147 9.88 -7.86 -1.19
N ALA A 148 9.41 -7.16 -0.17
CA ALA A 148 8.08 -7.34 0.38
C ALA A 148 7.12 -6.27 -0.16
N ASN A 149 5.86 -6.62 -0.33
CA ASN A 149 4.80 -5.74 -0.77
C ASN A 149 4.58 -4.61 0.26
N ALA A 150 4.69 -3.37 -0.19
CA ALA A 150 4.58 -2.18 0.66
C ALA A 150 3.16 -1.58 0.73
N GLY A 151 2.17 -2.20 0.10
CA GLY A 151 0.78 -1.74 0.15
C GLY A 151 0.49 -0.48 -0.66
N ILE A 152 1.29 -0.19 -1.68
CA ILE A 152 1.10 0.93 -2.62
C ILE A 152 1.23 0.40 -4.04
N TYR A 153 0.27 0.73 -4.89
CA TYR A 153 0.12 0.16 -6.22
C TYR A 153 -0.22 1.24 -7.23
N ILE A 154 0.37 1.17 -8.42
CA ILE A 154 -0.12 1.86 -9.60
C ILE A 154 -0.61 0.79 -10.55
N VAL A 155 -1.86 0.89 -10.98
CA VAL A 155 -2.51 -0.11 -11.84
C VAL A 155 -3.23 0.58 -12.99
N ARG A 156 -3.20 0.00 -14.19
CA ARG A 156 -4.03 0.47 -15.30
C ARG A 156 -5.50 0.36 -14.93
N ARG A 157 -6.23 1.45 -15.01
CA ARG A 157 -7.64 1.55 -14.60
C ARG A 157 -8.51 0.43 -15.19
N ALA A 158 -8.31 0.08 -16.46
CA ALA A 158 -9.06 -0.98 -17.14
C ALA A 158 -8.92 -2.36 -16.46
N LEU A 159 -7.87 -2.58 -15.67
CA LEU A 159 -7.65 -3.83 -14.94
C LEU A 159 -8.48 -3.92 -13.65
N LEU A 160 -8.98 -2.80 -13.14
CA LEU A 160 -9.91 -2.80 -12.01
C LEU A 160 -11.25 -3.46 -12.36
N ASP A 161 -11.63 -3.47 -13.63
CA ASP A 161 -12.83 -4.18 -14.11
C ASP A 161 -12.75 -5.70 -13.93
N ARG A 162 -11.53 -6.23 -13.71
CA ARG A 162 -11.28 -7.64 -13.43
C ARG A 162 -11.56 -8.04 -11.99
N ILE A 163 -11.66 -7.07 -11.10
CA ILE A 163 -12.04 -7.32 -9.71
C ILE A 163 -13.50 -7.80 -9.72
N PRO A 164 -13.81 -8.97 -9.11
CA PRO A 164 -15.19 -9.46 -9.06
C PRO A 164 -16.10 -8.51 -8.29
N ASP A 165 -17.35 -8.39 -8.73
CA ASP A 165 -18.33 -7.57 -8.02
C ASP A 165 -18.65 -8.16 -6.65
N ASP A 166 -18.84 -7.31 -5.68
CA ASP A 166 -19.28 -7.67 -4.32
C ASP A 166 -18.54 -8.90 -3.74
N THR A 167 -17.22 -8.91 -3.86
CA THR A 167 -16.36 -10.01 -3.40
C THR A 167 -15.21 -9.46 -2.57
N VAL A 168 -14.83 -10.18 -1.52
CA VAL A 168 -13.59 -9.89 -0.81
C VAL A 168 -12.43 -10.20 -1.76
N PHE A 169 -11.65 -9.19 -2.09
CA PHE A 169 -10.57 -9.30 -3.06
C PHE A 169 -9.37 -8.48 -2.58
N ASP A 170 -8.26 -9.17 -2.39
CA ASP A 170 -7.04 -8.54 -1.91
C ASP A 170 -6.12 -8.14 -3.08
N ALA A 171 -5.19 -7.24 -2.83
CA ALA A 171 -4.22 -6.82 -3.84
C ALA A 171 -3.35 -8.00 -4.33
N THR A 172 -3.09 -8.97 -3.46
CA THR A 172 -2.39 -10.21 -3.80
C THR A 172 -3.16 -11.04 -4.82
N ASP A 173 -4.49 -11.12 -4.71
CA ASP A 173 -5.32 -11.84 -5.67
C ASP A 173 -5.23 -11.21 -7.07
N LEU A 174 -5.22 -9.85 -7.13
CA LEU A 174 -5.03 -9.15 -8.40
C LEU A 174 -3.65 -9.40 -8.99
N ILE A 175 -2.60 -9.35 -8.17
CA ILE A 175 -1.22 -9.60 -8.58
C ILE A 175 -1.11 -11.01 -9.18
N GLU A 176 -1.59 -12.04 -8.47
CA GLU A 176 -1.55 -13.42 -8.94
C GLU A 176 -2.32 -13.60 -10.25
N MET A 177 -3.51 -13.00 -10.36
CA MET A 177 -4.31 -13.04 -11.57
C MET A 177 -3.57 -12.41 -12.75
N LEU A 178 -2.99 -11.23 -12.58
CA LEU A 178 -2.29 -10.51 -13.63
C LEU A 178 -1.02 -11.26 -14.08
N VAL A 179 -0.27 -11.82 -13.14
CA VAL A 179 0.92 -12.64 -13.44
C VAL A 179 0.54 -13.90 -14.20
N ALA A 180 -0.54 -14.59 -13.79
CA ALA A 180 -1.04 -15.79 -14.47
C ALA A 180 -1.50 -15.49 -15.91
N ASP A 181 -2.01 -14.28 -16.17
CA ASP A 181 -2.41 -13.82 -17.50
C ASP A 181 -1.23 -13.30 -18.35
N GLY A 182 0.00 -13.39 -17.87
CA GLY A 182 1.20 -12.89 -18.57
C GLY A 182 1.26 -11.37 -18.67
N ARG A 183 0.55 -10.64 -17.79
CA ARG A 183 0.61 -9.17 -17.72
C ARG A 183 1.93 -8.70 -17.12
N LYS A 184 2.35 -7.51 -17.49
CA LYS A 184 3.59 -6.93 -16.97
C LYS A 184 3.37 -6.32 -15.59
N VAL A 185 3.67 -7.12 -14.55
CA VAL A 185 3.66 -6.69 -13.16
C VAL A 185 5.11 -6.49 -12.71
N ILE A 186 5.43 -5.29 -12.23
CA ILE A 186 6.78 -4.92 -11.78
C ILE A 186 6.75 -4.40 -10.35
N TYR A 187 7.91 -4.31 -9.71
CA TYR A 187 8.03 -3.63 -8.42
C TYR A 187 8.91 -2.39 -8.51
N HIS A 188 8.65 -1.43 -7.62
CA HIS A 188 9.43 -0.22 -7.40
C HIS A 188 10.00 -0.23 -5.98
N PRO A 189 11.32 -0.27 -5.78
CA PRO A 189 11.91 -0.30 -4.45
C PRO A 189 11.78 1.05 -3.75
N ILE A 190 11.30 1.05 -2.50
CA ILE A 190 11.28 2.24 -1.65
C ILE A 190 12.67 2.44 -1.06
N ASN A 191 13.31 3.58 -1.37
CA ASN A 191 14.62 3.98 -0.86
C ASN A 191 14.51 4.97 0.33
N GLY A 192 13.42 4.97 1.04
CA GLY A 192 13.16 5.90 2.14
C GLY A 192 12.47 5.23 3.31
N THR A 193 11.81 6.03 4.13
CA THR A 193 11.00 5.54 5.24
C THR A 193 9.74 4.86 4.72
N TRP A 194 9.45 3.70 5.25
CA TRP A 194 8.17 3.02 5.12
C TRP A 194 7.81 2.35 6.43
N LEU A 195 6.61 2.56 6.90
CA LEU A 195 6.10 2.00 8.14
C LEU A 195 4.59 1.73 7.99
N ASP A 196 4.19 0.49 8.21
CA ASP A 196 2.79 0.13 8.46
C ASP A 196 2.52 0.34 9.95
N VAL A 197 1.68 1.31 10.29
CA VAL A 197 1.36 1.64 11.68
C VAL A 197 0.39 0.59 12.24
N GLY A 198 0.84 -0.66 12.32
CA GLY A 198 0.04 -1.82 12.72
C GLY A 198 0.00 -2.09 14.22
N SER A 199 1.04 -1.72 14.94
CA SER A 199 1.23 -1.99 16.36
C SER A 199 1.49 -0.72 17.18
N PRO A 200 1.38 -0.77 18.52
CA PRO A 200 1.81 0.34 19.38
C PRO A 200 3.28 0.70 19.24
N ASP A 201 4.14 -0.25 18.89
CA ASP A 201 5.56 -0.03 18.67
C ASP A 201 5.80 0.73 17.37
N ASP A 202 5.13 0.35 16.28
CA ASP A 202 5.17 1.07 15.01
C ASP A 202 4.67 2.51 15.19
N PHE A 203 3.60 2.67 15.97
CA PHE A 203 3.07 4.00 16.28
C PHE A 203 4.06 4.87 17.05
N ARG A 204 4.79 4.30 18.05
CA ARG A 204 5.85 5.04 18.76
C ARG A 204 6.99 5.39 17.82
N HIS A 205 7.40 4.45 16.99
CA HIS A 205 8.45 4.69 15.99
C HIS A 205 8.06 5.82 15.02
N ALA A 206 6.82 5.80 14.51
CA ALA A 206 6.31 6.88 13.66
C ALA A 206 6.34 8.26 14.36
N GLN A 207 6.02 8.33 15.66
CA GLN A 207 6.09 9.56 16.45
C GLN A 207 7.53 10.10 16.56
N GLU A 208 8.53 9.24 16.55
CA GLU A 208 9.95 9.65 16.60
C GLU A 208 10.43 10.22 15.28
N LEU A 209 9.88 9.76 14.17
CA LEU A 209 10.25 10.22 12.82
C LEU A 209 9.80 11.64 12.48
N VAL A 210 8.83 12.20 13.23
CA VAL A 210 8.27 13.55 12.97
C VAL A 210 8.67 14.59 14.02
N LYS A 211 9.54 14.22 14.99
CA LYS A 211 10.14 15.16 15.95
C LYS A 211 11.29 15.92 15.31
#